data_86c88503f8641710b2eb0c55ce26331f
#
_entry.id   86c88503f8641710b2eb0c55ce26331f
#
_cell.length_a   1.000
_cell.length_b   1.000
_cell.length_c   1.000
_cell.angle_alpha   90.00
_cell.angle_beta   90.00
_cell.angle_gamma   90.00
#
_symmetry.space_group_name_H-M   'P 1'
#
loop_
_entity.id
_entity.type
_entity.pdbx_description
1 polymer ?
#
loop_
_entity_poly.entity_id
_entity_poly.type
_entity_poly.pdbx_seq_one_letter_code
_entity_poly.pdbx_strand_id
1 'polypeptide(L)'
;SRRVLSTESITDLAVLAAQRCIEDAGIACADIDYILCHNMIGDTITPSMAALINKEIEANCPTLDLNSACTGFIYSLDVAEALLKSGRAKNILVVCAEQTTYFTDWEKRETCVLFGDGAGAVVVTSGGDDCEYKISTQYTDALNCNRRYHGTPFREKQDVYPFLEMKGRDVFKLAVTH
;
A
#
# COMPACT_ATOMS: atom_id res chain seq x y z
N SER A 1 14.42 4.66 15.42
CA SER A 1 13.39 3.82 16.08
C SER A 1 12.41 3.32 15.04
N ARG A 2 11.90 2.14 15.23
CA ARG A 2 10.85 1.54 14.39
C ARG A 2 9.51 1.67 15.11
N ARG A 3 8.45 1.85 14.34
CA ARG A 3 7.08 1.82 14.84
C ARG A 3 6.48 0.48 14.46
N VAL A 4 5.82 -0.16 15.41
CA VAL A 4 5.16 -1.46 15.24
C VAL A 4 3.76 -1.31 15.80
N LEU A 5 2.76 -1.76 15.05
CA LEU A 5 1.39 -1.86 15.55
C LEU A 5 1.32 -2.93 16.63
N SER A 6 0.72 -2.62 17.75
CA SER A 6 0.64 -3.51 18.91
C SER A 6 -0.79 -3.84 19.33
N THR A 7 -1.70 -2.90 19.18
CA THR A 7 -3.11 -3.01 19.58
C THR A 7 -4.05 -2.60 18.43
N GLU A 8 -3.63 -1.65 17.62
CA GLU A 8 -4.36 -1.17 16.45
C GLU A 8 -4.14 -2.09 15.26
N SER A 9 -5.11 -2.20 14.37
CA SER A 9 -4.95 -2.85 13.08
C SER A 9 -4.32 -1.91 12.05
N ILE A 10 -3.81 -2.47 10.95
CA ILE A 10 -3.32 -1.62 9.84
C ILE A 10 -4.47 -0.86 9.18
N THR A 11 -5.68 -1.42 9.19
CA THR A 11 -6.89 -0.74 8.70
C THR A 11 -7.22 0.47 9.56
N ASP A 12 -7.14 0.38 10.90
CA ASP A 12 -7.35 1.53 11.79
C ASP A 12 -6.38 2.67 11.49
N LEU A 13 -5.11 2.33 11.23
CA LEU A 13 -4.10 3.31 10.88
C LEU A 13 -4.37 3.95 9.51
N ALA A 14 -4.82 3.15 8.54
CA ALA A 14 -5.20 3.63 7.21
C ALA A 14 -6.40 4.58 7.26
N VAL A 15 -7.43 4.25 8.05
CA VAL A 15 -8.60 5.10 8.29
C VAL A 15 -8.20 6.43 8.93
N LEU A 16 -7.35 6.38 9.95
CA LEU A 16 -6.86 7.60 10.61
C LEU A 16 -6.08 8.49 9.65
N ALA A 17 -5.23 7.91 8.78
CA ALA A 17 -4.50 8.65 7.76
C ALA A 17 -5.45 9.29 6.75
N ALA A 18 -6.47 8.55 6.30
CA ALA A 18 -7.51 9.04 5.40
C ALA A 18 -8.28 10.24 6.00
N GLN A 19 -8.77 10.10 7.23
CA GLN A 19 -9.52 11.15 7.93
C GLN A 19 -8.71 12.44 8.07
N ARG A 20 -7.46 12.33 8.53
CA ARG A 20 -6.55 13.48 8.65
C ARG A 20 -6.26 14.15 7.32
N CYS A 21 -6.10 13.35 6.26
CA CYS A 21 -5.85 13.88 4.93
C CYS A 21 -7.05 14.65 4.37
N ILE A 22 -8.26 14.15 4.56
CA ILE A 22 -9.50 14.80 4.12
C ILE A 22 -9.72 16.11 4.90
N GLU A 23 -9.48 16.09 6.23
CA GLU A 23 -9.53 17.29 7.07
C GLU A 23 -8.51 18.34 6.60
N ASP A 24 -7.27 17.93 6.34
CA ASP A 24 -6.18 18.81 5.87
C ASP A 24 -6.48 19.40 4.48
N ALA A 25 -7.12 18.60 3.60
CA ALA A 25 -7.57 19.06 2.28
C ALA A 25 -8.77 20.01 2.34
N GLY A 26 -9.46 20.11 3.47
CA GLY A 26 -10.63 20.98 3.66
C GLY A 26 -11.85 20.59 2.81
N ILE A 27 -12.02 19.31 2.50
CA ILE A 27 -13.14 18.77 1.73
C ILE A 27 -14.00 17.85 2.60
N ALA A 28 -15.23 17.58 2.18
CA ALA A 28 -16.08 16.59 2.86
C ALA A 28 -15.76 15.17 2.36
N CYS A 29 -15.98 14.16 3.21
CA CYS A 29 -15.85 12.75 2.78
C CYS A 29 -16.71 12.42 1.57
N ALA A 30 -17.90 13.03 1.48
CA ALA A 30 -18.82 12.86 0.35
C ALA A 30 -18.31 13.44 -0.98
N ASP A 31 -17.28 14.30 -0.94
CA ASP A 31 -16.64 14.87 -2.13
C ASP A 31 -15.56 13.95 -2.73
N ILE A 32 -15.24 12.83 -2.06
CA ILE A 32 -14.32 11.81 -2.59
C ILE A 32 -15.06 10.95 -3.61
N ASP A 33 -14.56 10.96 -4.83
CA ASP A 33 -15.15 10.21 -5.95
C ASP A 33 -14.56 8.80 -6.10
N TYR A 34 -13.36 8.56 -5.55
CA TYR A 34 -12.68 7.27 -5.64
C TYR A 34 -11.65 7.09 -4.51
N ILE A 35 -11.51 5.87 -4.02
CA ILE A 35 -10.45 5.51 -3.07
C ILE A 35 -9.52 4.47 -3.70
N LEU A 36 -8.24 4.81 -3.78
CA LEU A 36 -7.16 3.90 -4.13
C LEU A 36 -6.35 3.59 -2.86
N CYS A 37 -6.26 2.33 -2.48
CA CYS A 37 -5.46 1.93 -1.34
C CYS A 37 -4.33 1.02 -1.80
N HIS A 38 -3.09 1.42 -1.53
CA HIS A 38 -1.95 0.53 -1.70
C HIS A 38 -1.65 -0.17 -0.37
N ASN A 39 -1.60 -1.49 -0.44
CA ASN A 39 -1.12 -2.34 0.64
C ASN A 39 -0.57 -3.67 0.07
N MET A 40 0.43 -4.23 0.72
CA MET A 40 0.92 -5.58 0.40
C MET A 40 0.09 -6.65 1.10
N ILE A 41 -0.37 -6.35 2.31
CA ILE A 41 -1.20 -7.23 3.12
C ILE A 41 -2.10 -6.39 4.04
N GLY A 42 -3.41 -6.55 3.87
CA GLY A 42 -4.41 -5.97 4.78
C GLY A 42 -4.78 -6.94 5.88
N ASP A 43 -5.62 -6.50 6.82
CA ASP A 43 -6.17 -7.36 7.88
C ASP A 43 -7.03 -8.48 7.32
N THR A 44 -7.63 -8.27 6.15
CA THR A 44 -8.49 -9.22 5.46
C THR A 44 -8.11 -9.34 3.98
N ILE A 45 -8.36 -10.52 3.41
CA ILE A 45 -8.26 -10.72 1.95
C ILE A 45 -9.49 -10.09 1.26
N THR A 46 -10.65 -10.19 1.90
CA THR A 46 -11.91 -9.59 1.48
C THR A 46 -12.77 -9.33 2.73
N PRO A 47 -13.38 -8.15 2.85
CA PRO A 47 -13.33 -7.02 1.92
C PRO A 47 -11.93 -6.43 1.76
N SER A 48 -11.71 -5.66 0.68
CA SER A 48 -10.45 -4.93 0.46
C SER A 48 -10.25 -3.82 1.49
N MET A 49 -9.01 -3.41 1.74
CA MET A 49 -8.73 -2.31 2.68
C MET A 49 -9.37 -1.00 2.23
N ALA A 50 -9.36 -0.69 0.93
CA ALA A 50 -10.04 0.48 0.40
C ALA A 50 -11.56 0.46 0.68
N ALA A 51 -12.19 -0.73 0.64
CA ALA A 51 -13.61 -0.86 0.99
C ALA A 51 -13.87 -0.67 2.49
N LEU A 52 -12.95 -1.12 3.35
CA LEU A 52 -13.04 -0.89 4.79
C LEU A 52 -12.86 0.60 5.11
N ILE A 53 -11.89 1.28 4.49
CA ILE A 53 -11.69 2.73 4.63
C ILE A 53 -12.97 3.47 4.20
N ASN A 54 -13.52 3.14 3.02
CA ASN A 54 -14.73 3.75 2.49
C ASN A 54 -15.93 3.65 3.45
N LYS A 55 -16.09 2.48 4.06
CA LYS A 55 -17.12 2.24 5.08
C LYS A 55 -16.93 3.16 6.30
N GLU A 56 -15.72 3.26 6.83
CA GLU A 56 -15.44 4.00 8.06
C GLU A 56 -15.48 5.54 7.88
N ILE A 57 -15.15 6.04 6.67
CA ILE A 57 -15.25 7.48 6.37
C ILE A 57 -16.57 7.86 5.69
N GLU A 58 -17.45 6.89 5.38
CA GLU A 58 -18.77 7.07 4.76
C GLU A 58 -18.73 7.84 3.42
N ALA A 59 -17.66 7.68 2.63
CA ALA A 59 -17.53 8.36 1.34
C ALA A 59 -18.47 7.81 0.26
N ASN A 60 -18.87 6.53 0.35
CA ASN A 60 -19.80 5.86 -0.56
C ASN A 60 -19.38 5.89 -2.04
N CYS A 61 -18.10 5.77 -2.32
CA CYS A 61 -17.53 5.83 -3.65
C CYS A 61 -16.89 4.49 -4.09
N PRO A 62 -16.53 4.31 -5.37
CA PRO A 62 -15.75 3.18 -5.85
C PRO A 62 -14.41 3.06 -5.14
N THR A 63 -13.95 1.83 -4.93
CA THR A 63 -12.72 1.52 -4.21
C THR A 63 -11.88 0.47 -4.94
N LEU A 64 -10.56 0.57 -4.84
CA LEU A 64 -9.62 -0.38 -5.42
C LEU A 64 -8.37 -0.50 -4.55
N ASP A 65 -8.00 -1.74 -4.22
CA ASP A 65 -6.68 -2.03 -3.65
C ASP A 65 -5.67 -2.27 -4.78
N LEU A 66 -4.48 -1.71 -4.60
CA LEU A 66 -3.33 -1.87 -5.48
C LEU A 66 -2.19 -2.53 -4.71
N ASN A 67 -1.40 -3.37 -5.39
CA ASN A 67 -0.19 -3.93 -4.82
C ASN A 67 0.95 -3.84 -5.84
N SER A 68 1.91 -3.02 -5.54
CA SER A 68 3.13 -2.81 -6.30
C SER A 68 4.34 -2.68 -5.37
N ALA A 69 4.29 -3.36 -4.23
CA ALA A 69 5.32 -3.33 -3.19
C ALA A 69 5.79 -1.88 -2.89
N CYS A 70 7.10 -1.63 -2.77
CA CYS A 70 7.64 -0.32 -2.37
C CYS A 70 7.28 0.85 -3.32
N THR A 71 6.83 0.58 -4.55
CA THR A 71 6.47 1.60 -5.54
C THR A 71 4.98 1.90 -5.58
N GLY A 72 4.20 1.30 -4.69
CA GLY A 72 2.74 1.37 -4.70
C GLY A 72 2.16 2.77 -4.69
N PHE A 73 2.77 3.72 -3.98
CA PHE A 73 2.33 5.11 -3.99
C PHE A 73 2.43 5.73 -5.40
N ILE A 74 3.54 5.51 -6.11
CA ILE A 74 3.74 6.06 -7.46
C ILE A 74 2.74 5.45 -8.45
N TYR A 75 2.53 4.13 -8.40
CA TYR A 75 1.51 3.48 -9.23
C TYR A 75 0.08 3.93 -8.88
N SER A 76 -0.19 4.21 -7.61
CA SER A 76 -1.48 4.75 -7.21
C SER A 76 -1.71 6.16 -7.75
N LEU A 77 -0.66 6.99 -7.82
CA LEU A 77 -0.74 8.32 -8.45
C LEU A 77 -0.96 8.23 -9.97
N ASP A 78 -0.30 7.28 -10.66
CA ASP A 78 -0.50 7.03 -12.09
C ASP A 78 -1.96 6.65 -12.40
N VAL A 79 -2.51 5.71 -11.60
CA VAL A 79 -3.92 5.31 -11.72
C VAL A 79 -4.87 6.48 -11.40
N ALA A 80 -4.57 7.27 -10.36
CA ALA A 80 -5.36 8.44 -9.99
C ALA A 80 -5.38 9.47 -11.13
N GLU A 81 -4.22 9.78 -11.71
CA GLU A 81 -4.14 10.70 -12.84
C GLU A 81 -4.96 10.21 -14.05
N ALA A 82 -4.88 8.92 -14.38
CA ALA A 82 -5.67 8.33 -15.46
C ALA A 82 -7.18 8.46 -15.21
N LEU A 83 -7.64 8.27 -13.97
CA LEU A 83 -9.05 8.45 -13.58
C LEU A 83 -9.47 9.92 -13.67
N LEU A 84 -8.64 10.85 -13.23
CA LEU A 84 -8.88 12.29 -13.34
C LEU A 84 -8.93 12.75 -14.80
N LYS A 85 -7.95 12.38 -15.62
CA LYS A 85 -7.89 12.72 -17.06
C LYS A 85 -9.05 12.12 -17.85
N SER A 86 -9.56 10.97 -17.45
CA SER A 86 -10.76 10.36 -18.07
C SER A 86 -12.08 10.99 -17.64
N GLY A 87 -12.07 11.92 -16.70
CA GLY A 87 -13.27 12.57 -16.14
C GLY A 87 -14.13 11.68 -15.24
N ARG A 88 -13.62 10.50 -14.84
CA ARG A 88 -14.35 9.57 -13.95
C ARG A 88 -14.36 10.00 -12.50
N ALA A 89 -13.43 10.83 -12.10
CA ALA A 89 -13.29 11.35 -10.76
C ALA A 89 -12.76 12.78 -10.81
N LYS A 90 -12.98 13.55 -9.74
CA LYS A 90 -12.43 14.89 -9.51
C LYS A 90 -11.54 14.92 -8.28
N ASN A 91 -11.92 14.18 -7.24
CA ASN A 91 -11.17 14.05 -6.00
C ASN A 91 -10.93 12.56 -5.71
N ILE A 92 -9.70 12.15 -5.68
CA ILE A 92 -9.30 10.77 -5.42
C ILE A 92 -8.49 10.72 -4.13
N LEU A 93 -8.94 9.92 -3.18
CA LEU A 93 -8.19 9.63 -1.98
C LEU A 93 -7.23 8.47 -2.27
N VAL A 94 -5.93 8.72 -2.19
CA VAL A 94 -4.88 7.71 -2.27
C VAL A 94 -4.37 7.44 -0.87
N VAL A 95 -4.47 6.20 -0.41
CA VAL A 95 -3.97 5.75 0.90
C VAL A 95 -2.90 4.68 0.68
N CYS A 96 -1.80 4.78 1.40
CA CYS A 96 -0.81 3.72 1.50
C CYS A 96 -0.72 3.27 2.95
N ALA A 97 -0.87 1.98 3.21
CA ALA A 97 -0.86 1.43 4.55
C ALA A 97 -0.15 0.07 4.58
N GLU A 98 0.94 0.00 5.34
CA GLU A 98 1.81 -1.16 5.34
C GLU A 98 2.13 -1.63 6.76
N GLN A 99 1.92 -2.93 6.98
CA GLN A 99 2.35 -3.63 8.18
C GLN A 99 3.52 -4.58 7.85
N THR A 100 4.65 -4.00 7.49
CA THR A 100 5.83 -4.76 7.07
C THR A 100 6.44 -5.59 8.20
N THR A 101 6.16 -5.24 9.45
CA THR A 101 6.59 -6.02 10.62
C THR A 101 5.97 -7.42 10.68
N TYR A 102 4.84 -7.64 9.99
CA TYR A 102 4.19 -8.95 9.89
C TYR A 102 5.07 -10.01 9.19
N PHE A 103 5.87 -9.62 8.21
CA PHE A 103 6.78 -10.51 7.49
C PHE A 103 8.26 -10.20 7.72
N THR A 104 8.57 -9.45 8.77
CA THR A 104 9.94 -9.22 9.21
C THR A 104 10.41 -10.36 10.11
N ASP A 105 11.53 -10.98 9.75
CA ASP A 105 12.23 -11.91 10.64
C ASP A 105 13.02 -11.10 11.68
N TRP A 106 12.56 -11.12 12.93
CA TRP A 106 13.15 -10.35 14.01
C TRP A 106 14.51 -10.86 14.48
N GLU A 107 14.87 -12.09 14.10
CA GLU A 107 16.20 -12.66 14.38
C GLU A 107 17.25 -12.26 13.33
N LYS A 108 16.81 -11.82 12.13
CA LYS A 108 17.68 -11.38 11.05
C LYS A 108 17.91 -9.88 11.09
N ARG A 109 19.11 -9.47 11.53
CA ARG A 109 19.50 -8.06 11.62
C ARG A 109 19.49 -7.32 10.27
N GLU A 110 19.62 -8.05 9.17
CA GLU A 110 19.59 -7.49 7.80
C GLU A 110 18.25 -6.87 7.43
N THR A 111 17.15 -7.35 8.03
CA THR A 111 15.80 -6.89 7.74
C THR A 111 15.14 -6.22 8.93
N CYS A 112 15.28 -6.73 10.15
CA CYS A 112 14.56 -6.22 11.33
C CYS A 112 14.88 -4.75 11.69
N VAL A 113 16.00 -4.23 11.24
CA VAL A 113 16.39 -2.82 11.48
C VAL A 113 15.85 -1.86 10.41
N LEU A 114 15.23 -2.35 9.33
CA LEU A 114 14.81 -1.54 8.19
C LEU A 114 13.31 -1.24 8.20
N PHE A 115 12.50 -2.21 8.58
CA PHE A 115 11.04 -2.17 8.40
C PHE A 115 10.31 -1.72 9.66
N GLY A 116 9.15 -1.10 9.46
CA GLY A 116 8.19 -0.66 10.46
C GLY A 116 6.83 -0.50 9.83
N ASP A 117 5.80 -0.30 10.65
CA ASP A 117 4.42 -0.13 10.20
C ASP A 117 4.10 1.34 10.04
N GLY A 118 3.24 1.66 9.09
CA GLY A 118 2.84 3.03 8.84
C GLY A 118 1.71 3.17 7.83
N ALA A 119 1.03 4.30 7.87
CA ALA A 119 0.08 4.71 6.85
C ALA A 119 0.23 6.21 6.54
N GLY A 120 -0.09 6.57 5.30
CA GLY A 120 -0.15 7.93 4.81
C GLY A 120 -1.21 8.06 3.74
N ALA A 121 -1.74 9.27 3.54
CA ALA A 121 -2.76 9.52 2.52
C ALA A 121 -2.55 10.87 1.86
N VAL A 122 -3.06 11.00 0.63
CA VAL A 122 -3.15 12.26 -0.12
C VAL A 122 -4.48 12.32 -0.85
N VAL A 123 -5.03 13.52 -1.01
CA VAL A 123 -6.12 13.79 -1.95
C VAL A 123 -5.51 14.33 -3.25
N VAL A 124 -5.81 13.64 -4.36
CA VAL A 124 -5.38 14.02 -5.70
C VAL A 124 -6.56 14.62 -6.45
N THR A 125 -6.41 15.84 -6.97
CA THR A 125 -7.47 16.55 -7.66
C THR A 125 -7.04 16.96 -9.07
N SER A 126 -8.00 17.27 -9.94
CA SER A 126 -7.74 17.86 -11.26
C SER A 126 -7.37 19.34 -11.14
N GLY A 127 -6.50 19.87 -12.02
CA GLY A 127 -6.25 21.30 -12.19
C GLY A 127 -4.88 21.79 -11.74
N GLY A 128 -3.94 20.90 -11.46
CA GLY A 128 -2.52 21.23 -11.27
C GLY A 128 -1.72 21.14 -12.57
N ASP A 129 -0.41 21.41 -12.47
CA ASP A 129 0.53 21.17 -13.55
C ASP A 129 0.65 19.67 -13.85
N ASP A 130 0.92 19.31 -15.11
CA ASP A 130 1.16 17.93 -15.50
C ASP A 130 2.40 17.39 -14.77
N CYS A 131 2.25 16.23 -14.12
CA CYS A 131 3.38 15.52 -13.55
C CYS A 131 3.99 14.59 -14.61
N GLU A 132 5.28 14.74 -14.85
CA GLU A 132 6.01 13.76 -15.66
C GLU A 132 6.65 12.71 -14.75
N TYR A 133 6.34 11.44 -15.00
CA TYR A 133 6.98 10.32 -14.33
C TYR A 133 7.18 9.16 -15.28
N LYS A 134 8.17 8.35 -14.99
CA LYS A 134 8.49 7.15 -15.76
C LYS A 134 8.31 5.94 -14.87
N ILE A 135 7.45 5.03 -15.29
CA ILE A 135 7.23 3.75 -14.64
C ILE A 135 7.84 2.64 -15.49
N SER A 136 8.59 1.75 -14.84
CA SER A 136 9.15 0.56 -15.49
C SER A 136 9.26 -0.56 -14.46
N THR A 137 9.36 -1.81 -14.94
CA THR A 137 9.52 -2.97 -14.07
C THR A 137 10.73 -3.77 -14.49
N GLN A 138 11.61 -4.04 -13.53
CA GLN A 138 12.71 -4.97 -13.69
C GLN A 138 12.63 -6.04 -12.61
N TYR A 139 12.52 -7.30 -13.02
CA TYR A 139 12.49 -8.42 -12.07
C TYR A 139 13.86 -8.66 -11.45
N THR A 140 13.85 -8.93 -10.14
CA THR A 140 15.02 -9.42 -9.40
C THR A 140 14.58 -10.40 -8.30
N ASP A 141 15.41 -11.37 -7.98
CA ASP A 141 15.25 -12.25 -6.82
C ASP A 141 15.98 -11.73 -5.57
N ALA A 142 16.51 -10.51 -5.65
CA ALA A 142 17.26 -9.89 -4.56
C ALA A 142 16.38 -9.46 -3.36
N LEU A 143 15.07 -9.34 -3.59
CA LEU A 143 14.08 -9.05 -2.56
C LEU A 143 12.88 -9.94 -2.79
N ASN A 144 12.55 -10.80 -1.82
CA ASN A 144 11.50 -11.78 -1.94
C ASN A 144 10.75 -11.95 -0.61
N CYS A 145 9.44 -12.17 -0.69
CA CYS A 145 8.61 -12.54 0.43
C CYS A 145 7.56 -13.55 -0.04
N ASN A 146 7.68 -14.79 0.43
CA ASN A 146 6.78 -15.85 0.01
C ASN A 146 5.45 -15.77 0.77
N ARG A 147 4.35 -15.95 0.04
CA ARG A 147 3.04 -16.11 0.66
C ARG A 147 2.96 -17.44 1.40
N ARG A 148 2.49 -17.42 2.64
CA ARG A 148 2.15 -18.64 3.37
C ARG A 148 1.00 -19.36 2.66
N TYR A 149 1.18 -20.66 2.41
CA TYR A 149 0.16 -21.51 1.82
C TYR A 149 -0.24 -22.61 2.80
N HIS A 150 -1.49 -22.60 3.23
CA HIS A 150 -1.98 -23.50 4.28
C HIS A 150 -2.35 -24.90 3.79
N GLY A 151 -2.33 -25.13 2.48
CA GLY A 151 -2.79 -26.37 1.87
C GLY A 151 -4.32 -26.39 1.65
N THR A 152 -4.75 -27.33 0.85
CA THR A 152 -6.16 -27.65 0.60
C THR A 152 -6.28 -29.16 0.42
N PRO A 153 -7.50 -29.75 0.38
CA PRO A 153 -7.66 -31.17 0.06
C PRO A 153 -7.06 -31.59 -1.29
N PHE A 154 -6.78 -30.62 -2.18
CA PHE A 154 -6.27 -30.85 -3.54
C PHE A 154 -4.81 -30.42 -3.72
N ARG A 155 -4.20 -29.81 -2.73
CA ARG A 155 -2.81 -29.33 -2.78
C ARG A 155 -2.19 -29.34 -1.39
N GLU A 156 -1.04 -30.00 -1.27
CA GLU A 156 -0.31 -30.06 -0.02
C GLU A 156 0.17 -28.69 0.46
N LYS A 157 0.29 -28.54 1.78
CA LYS A 157 0.95 -27.38 2.39
C LYS A 157 2.38 -27.32 1.88
N GLN A 158 2.78 -26.12 1.47
CA GLN A 158 4.19 -25.84 1.15
C GLN A 158 4.88 -25.23 2.37
N ASP A 159 6.01 -25.78 2.73
CA ASP A 159 6.87 -25.23 3.78
C ASP A 159 7.83 -24.23 3.13
N VAL A 160 7.39 -22.98 3.04
CA VAL A 160 8.18 -21.87 2.48
C VAL A 160 8.60 -20.94 3.61
N TYR A 161 9.78 -20.36 3.49
CA TYR A 161 10.23 -19.33 4.43
C TYR A 161 9.26 -18.14 4.37
N PRO A 162 8.59 -17.80 5.50
CA PRO A 162 7.42 -16.91 5.46
C PRO A 162 7.77 -15.44 5.66
N PHE A 163 9.06 -15.12 5.78
CA PHE A 163 9.53 -13.78 6.04
C PHE A 163 10.22 -13.20 4.81
N LEU A 164 10.45 -11.90 4.85
CA LEU A 164 11.11 -11.16 3.81
C LEU A 164 12.61 -11.50 3.79
N GLU A 165 13.11 -11.86 2.61
CA GLU A 165 14.51 -12.11 2.34
C GLU A 165 15.07 -11.01 1.45
N MET A 166 16.24 -10.48 1.81
CA MET A 166 16.86 -9.37 1.08
C MET A 166 18.36 -9.60 0.90
N LYS A 167 18.81 -9.55 -0.35
CA LYS A 167 20.22 -9.45 -0.72
C LYS A 167 20.58 -7.95 -0.81
N GLY A 168 20.80 -7.30 0.32
CA GLY A 168 20.85 -5.83 0.44
C GLY A 168 21.82 -5.14 -0.53
N ARG A 169 22.99 -5.76 -0.83
CA ARG A 169 23.97 -5.22 -1.79
C ARG A 169 23.41 -5.19 -3.22
N ASP A 170 22.65 -6.20 -3.62
CA ASP A 170 22.08 -6.30 -4.97
C ASP A 170 20.88 -5.36 -5.13
N VAL A 171 20.05 -5.25 -4.08
CA VAL A 171 18.96 -4.25 -4.03
C VAL A 171 19.52 -2.84 -4.12
N PHE A 172 20.60 -2.53 -3.37
CA PHE A 172 21.24 -1.21 -3.44
C PHE A 172 21.78 -0.90 -4.84
N LYS A 173 22.48 -1.85 -5.46
CA LYS A 173 23.01 -1.68 -6.84
C LYS A 173 21.87 -1.39 -7.82
N LEU A 174 20.78 -2.17 -7.75
CA LEU A 174 19.61 -1.96 -8.62
C LEU A 174 19.06 -0.55 -8.47
N ALA A 175 18.86 -0.10 -7.22
CA ALA A 175 18.26 1.19 -6.92
C ALA A 175 19.10 2.41 -7.34
N VAL A 176 20.43 2.29 -7.43
CA VAL A 176 21.30 3.41 -7.83
C VAL A 176 21.71 3.38 -9.30
N THR A 177 21.42 2.30 -10.02
CA THR A 177 21.80 2.16 -11.46
C THR A 177 20.65 2.54 -12.41
N HIS A 178 19.42 2.55 -11.90
CA HIS A 178 18.18 2.81 -12.65
C HIS A 178 17.39 3.96 -12.07
#